data_9aca2eaf8445618e0a0f590df8cd3e40
#
_entry.id   9aca2eaf8445618e0a0f590df8cd3e40
#
_cell.length_a   1.000
_cell.length_b   1.000
_cell.length_c   1.000
_cell.angle_alpha   90.00
_cell.angle_beta   90.00
_cell.angle_gamma   90.00
#
_symmetry.space_group_name_H-M   'P 1'
#
loop_
_entity.id
_entity.type
_entity.pdbx_description
1 polymer ?
#
loop_
_entity_poly.entity_id
_entity_poly.type
_entity_poly.pdbx_seq_one_letter_code
_entity_poly.pdbx_strand_id
1 'polypeptide(L)'
;GAVISAVKIVSRTHHEPVAVGRDAVFRPYWQNGKPVLMVLVVGETARAQNFSLGGYPRDTNRDLLPYAGDLFYFANTVSCGTSTAVSLPCMFSAAGRRDFKPGSEVYTENLLDIFARTGYRVLWRENNSGCKNNCNRVETETFCRNYACKDEILLKDFVARANALAGNALIVLHQQGSH
;
A
#
# COMPACT_ATOMS: atom_id res chain seq x y z
N GLY A 1 13.99 4.83 49.20
CA GLY A 1 14.43 5.58 48.02
C GLY A 1 13.42 5.43 46.90
N ALA A 2 12.66 6.50 46.60
CA ALA A 2 11.70 6.52 45.50
C ALA A 2 12.46 6.67 44.16
N VAL A 3 12.36 5.68 43.27
CA VAL A 3 12.85 5.79 41.88
C VAL A 3 11.83 6.59 41.09
N ILE A 4 12.13 7.84 40.81
CA ILE A 4 11.35 8.67 39.89
C ILE A 4 11.68 8.22 38.48
N SER A 5 10.77 7.45 37.85
CA SER A 5 10.82 7.17 36.42
C SER A 5 10.50 8.47 35.65
N ALA A 6 11.52 9.10 35.08
CA ALA A 6 11.35 10.21 34.18
C ALA A 6 10.73 9.68 32.85
N VAL A 7 9.44 9.89 32.67
CA VAL A 7 8.79 9.70 31.38
C VAL A 7 9.30 10.79 30.46
N LYS A 8 10.18 10.46 29.53
CA LYS A 8 10.55 11.34 28.40
C LYS A 8 9.31 11.55 27.55
N ILE A 9 8.62 12.65 27.74
CA ILE A 9 7.63 13.15 26.79
C ILE A 9 8.46 13.61 25.58
N VAL A 10 8.61 12.74 24.59
CA VAL A 10 9.13 13.13 23.28
C VAL A 10 8.06 14.00 22.64
N SER A 11 8.26 15.31 22.71
CA SER A 11 7.51 16.26 21.90
C SER A 11 7.68 15.83 20.43
N ARG A 12 6.61 15.29 19.81
CA ARG A 12 6.57 15.07 18.38
C ARG A 12 6.51 16.44 17.72
N THR A 13 7.66 16.99 17.37
CA THR A 13 7.74 18.08 16.44
C THR A 13 7.13 17.58 15.13
N HIS A 14 5.99 18.15 14.75
CA HIS A 14 5.38 17.94 13.42
C HIS A 14 6.34 18.52 12.39
N HIS A 15 7.25 17.69 11.89
CA HIS A 15 8.02 18.04 10.71
C HIS A 15 7.17 17.70 9.49
N GLU A 16 6.90 18.70 8.64
CA GLU A 16 6.35 18.44 7.32
C GLU A 16 7.29 17.50 6.55
N PRO A 17 6.76 16.45 5.91
CA PRO A 17 7.59 15.50 5.19
C PRO A 17 8.26 16.18 3.99
N VAL A 18 9.46 15.75 3.69
CA VAL A 18 10.17 16.20 2.48
C VAL A 18 9.40 15.73 1.25
N ALA A 19 8.98 16.69 0.43
CA ALA A 19 8.23 16.41 -0.78
C ALA A 19 9.10 15.72 -1.84
N VAL A 20 8.58 14.65 -2.44
CA VAL A 20 9.20 13.91 -3.56
C VAL A 20 8.31 13.97 -4.80
N GLY A 21 8.89 13.75 -5.99
CA GLY A 21 8.13 13.81 -7.24
C GLY A 21 7.38 15.14 -7.41
N ARG A 22 8.03 16.28 -7.18
CA ARG A 22 7.41 17.62 -7.25
C ARG A 22 6.93 17.99 -8.64
N ASP A 23 7.50 17.34 -9.66
CA ASP A 23 7.16 17.44 -11.07
C ASP A 23 6.02 16.51 -11.49
N ALA A 24 5.51 15.67 -10.59
CA ALA A 24 4.40 14.80 -10.88
C ALA A 24 3.15 15.62 -11.19
N VAL A 25 2.55 15.34 -12.34
CA VAL A 25 1.31 15.96 -12.81
C VAL A 25 0.36 14.90 -13.31
N PHE A 26 -0.92 15.11 -13.07
CA PHE A 26 -1.94 14.28 -13.66
C PHE A 26 -2.13 14.65 -15.14
N ARG A 27 -2.02 13.65 -16.04
CA ARG A 27 -2.23 13.83 -17.48
C ARG A 27 -3.37 12.93 -17.98
N PRO A 28 -4.57 13.48 -18.22
CA PRO A 28 -5.77 12.69 -18.52
C PRO A 28 -5.91 12.21 -19.98
N TYR A 29 -4.86 12.32 -20.83
CA TYR A 29 -4.96 12.09 -22.29
C TYR A 29 -5.41 10.67 -22.68
N TRP A 30 -5.32 9.70 -21.79
CA TRP A 30 -5.74 8.30 -21.99
C TRP A 30 -7.14 7.99 -21.41
N GLN A 31 -7.77 8.94 -20.72
CA GLN A 31 -9.00 8.72 -19.97
C GLN A 31 -10.27 9.08 -20.73
N ASN A 32 -10.18 9.75 -21.90
CA ASN A 32 -11.33 10.28 -22.63
C ASN A 32 -12.31 11.05 -21.72
N GLY A 33 -11.80 11.82 -20.77
CA GLY A 33 -12.60 12.58 -19.80
C GLY A 33 -13.25 11.75 -18.68
N LYS A 34 -13.03 10.43 -18.62
CA LYS A 34 -13.58 9.58 -17.54
C LYS A 34 -12.65 9.56 -16.32
N PRO A 35 -13.20 9.45 -15.10
CA PRO A 35 -12.40 9.24 -13.92
C PRO A 35 -11.71 7.86 -13.95
N VAL A 36 -10.51 7.77 -13.34
CA VAL A 36 -9.75 6.52 -13.19
C VAL A 36 -9.89 6.01 -11.76
N LEU A 37 -10.31 4.77 -11.62
CA LEU A 37 -10.15 4.02 -10.39
C LEU A 37 -8.93 3.09 -10.53
N MET A 38 -7.92 3.31 -9.69
CA MET A 38 -6.79 2.41 -9.55
C MET A 38 -6.95 1.62 -8.24
N VAL A 39 -6.80 0.31 -8.30
CA VAL A 39 -6.81 -0.57 -7.12
C VAL A 39 -5.45 -1.23 -7.02
N LEU A 40 -4.78 -1.00 -5.90
CA LEU A 40 -3.48 -1.61 -5.58
C LEU A 40 -3.68 -2.64 -4.47
N VAL A 41 -3.57 -3.92 -4.81
CA VAL A 41 -3.64 -5.02 -3.84
C VAL A 41 -2.23 -5.33 -3.35
N VAL A 42 -2.00 -5.12 -2.05
CA VAL A 42 -0.73 -5.43 -1.39
C VAL A 42 -0.91 -6.72 -0.63
N GLY A 43 -0.34 -7.81 -1.19
CA GLY A 43 -0.34 -9.13 -0.56
C GLY A 43 0.66 -9.24 0.59
N GLU A 44 0.45 -10.21 1.47
CA GLU A 44 1.35 -10.56 2.57
C GLU A 44 1.82 -12.01 2.41
N THR A 45 3.11 -12.27 2.70
CA THR A 45 3.77 -13.59 2.66
C THR A 45 3.61 -14.37 1.34
N ALA A 46 3.29 -13.70 0.24
CA ALA A 46 3.18 -14.31 -1.09
C ALA A 46 4.57 -14.45 -1.73
N ARG A 47 5.04 -15.71 -1.89
CA ARG A 47 6.37 -16.01 -2.46
C ARG A 47 6.27 -16.24 -3.95
N ALA A 48 7.13 -15.58 -4.73
CA ALA A 48 7.19 -15.75 -6.19
C ALA A 48 7.36 -17.22 -6.62
N GLN A 49 8.15 -18.03 -5.88
CA GLN A 49 8.33 -19.44 -6.15
C GLN A 49 7.04 -20.27 -6.05
N ASN A 50 6.02 -19.77 -5.40
CA ASN A 50 4.74 -20.46 -5.23
C ASN A 50 3.63 -19.93 -6.16
N PHE A 51 3.97 -19.11 -7.14
CA PHE A 51 3.03 -18.62 -8.15
C PHE A 51 2.99 -19.57 -9.36
N SER A 52 1.83 -20.17 -9.65
CA SER A 52 1.64 -21.01 -10.84
C SER A 52 1.83 -20.24 -12.14
N LEU A 53 1.52 -18.93 -12.17
CA LEU A 53 1.86 -18.04 -13.29
C LEU A 53 3.37 -17.95 -13.56
N GLY A 54 4.20 -18.20 -12.57
CA GLY A 54 5.67 -18.25 -12.68
C GLY A 54 6.23 -19.66 -12.89
N GLY A 55 5.38 -20.68 -13.11
CA GLY A 55 5.80 -22.06 -13.35
C GLY A 55 5.77 -22.97 -12.11
N TYR A 56 5.19 -22.54 -10.99
CA TYR A 56 4.98 -23.43 -9.86
C TYR A 56 3.99 -24.54 -10.22
N PRO A 57 4.27 -25.84 -9.89
CA PRO A 57 3.50 -26.97 -10.39
C PRO A 57 2.11 -27.12 -9.77
N ARG A 58 1.84 -26.46 -8.65
CA ARG A 58 0.50 -26.40 -8.05
C ARG A 58 -0.24 -25.18 -8.56
N ASP A 59 -1.53 -25.33 -8.81
CA ASP A 59 -2.41 -24.25 -9.26
C ASP A 59 -2.75 -23.30 -8.11
N THR A 60 -1.91 -22.29 -7.91
CA THR A 60 -2.05 -21.28 -6.85
C THR A 60 -2.65 -19.98 -7.33
N ASN A 61 -2.76 -19.75 -8.63
CA ASN A 61 -3.30 -18.53 -9.23
C ASN A 61 -4.47 -18.84 -10.18
N ARG A 62 -5.27 -19.86 -9.89
CA ARG A 62 -6.38 -20.33 -10.73
C ARG A 62 -7.30 -19.21 -11.20
N ASP A 63 -7.70 -18.33 -10.28
CA ASP A 63 -8.66 -17.28 -10.54
C ASP A 63 -8.10 -16.16 -11.42
N LEU A 64 -6.77 -16.10 -11.61
CA LEU A 64 -6.11 -15.17 -12.52
C LEU A 64 -5.96 -15.72 -13.95
N LEU A 65 -6.02 -17.05 -14.13
CA LEU A 65 -5.83 -17.67 -15.44
C LEU A 65 -6.80 -17.18 -16.53
N PRO A 66 -8.10 -16.94 -16.26
CA PRO A 66 -9.02 -16.39 -17.26
C PRO A 66 -8.61 -15.02 -17.81
N TYR A 67 -7.78 -14.29 -17.05
CA TYR A 67 -7.30 -12.94 -17.38
C TYR A 67 -5.87 -12.93 -17.91
N ALA A 68 -5.27 -14.10 -18.18
CA ALA A 68 -3.85 -14.21 -18.54
C ALA A 68 -3.44 -13.34 -19.74
N GLY A 69 -4.37 -13.07 -20.68
CA GLY A 69 -4.14 -12.18 -21.84
C GLY A 69 -4.04 -10.70 -21.48
N ASP A 70 -4.56 -10.33 -20.33
CA ASP A 70 -4.59 -8.93 -19.83
C ASP A 70 -3.60 -8.71 -18.67
N LEU A 71 -2.83 -9.75 -18.29
CA LEU A 71 -1.90 -9.69 -17.18
C LEU A 71 -0.46 -9.38 -17.63
N PHE A 72 0.19 -8.50 -16.90
CA PHE A 72 1.63 -8.33 -16.94
C PHE A 72 2.26 -8.99 -15.70
N TYR A 73 2.91 -10.15 -15.90
CA TYR A 73 3.58 -10.86 -14.81
C TYR A 73 5.05 -10.48 -14.73
N PHE A 74 5.47 -9.90 -13.62
CA PHE A 74 6.85 -9.47 -13.37
C PHE A 74 7.62 -10.58 -12.61
N ALA A 75 8.24 -11.49 -13.34
CA ALA A 75 8.90 -12.67 -12.76
C ALA A 75 10.12 -12.33 -11.86
N ASN A 76 10.78 -11.20 -12.08
CA ASN A 76 12.02 -10.81 -11.40
C ASN A 76 11.82 -9.70 -10.36
N THR A 77 10.69 -9.68 -9.69
CA THR A 77 10.43 -8.71 -8.62
C THR A 77 10.99 -9.21 -7.30
N VAL A 78 11.74 -8.35 -6.61
CA VAL A 78 12.39 -8.67 -5.33
C VAL A 78 11.97 -7.66 -4.28
N SER A 79 11.56 -8.15 -3.11
CA SER A 79 11.26 -7.32 -1.95
C SER A 79 12.51 -6.62 -1.38
N CYS A 80 12.30 -5.47 -0.74
CA CYS A 80 13.36 -4.77 0.00
C CYS A 80 13.82 -5.52 1.26
N GLY A 81 12.97 -6.37 1.81
CA GLY A 81 13.25 -7.12 3.03
C GLY A 81 12.25 -8.22 3.28
N THR A 82 12.47 -9.00 4.32
CA THR A 82 11.67 -10.17 4.70
C THR A 82 10.59 -9.85 5.76
N SER A 83 10.52 -8.61 6.24
CA SER A 83 9.47 -8.17 7.16
C SER A 83 8.61 -7.09 6.52
N THR A 84 7.32 -7.07 6.84
CA THR A 84 6.37 -6.05 6.40
C THR A 84 6.82 -4.65 6.84
N ALA A 85 7.43 -4.53 8.01
CA ALA A 85 7.94 -3.26 8.53
C ALA A 85 9.04 -2.62 7.66
N VAL A 86 9.74 -3.40 6.86
CA VAL A 86 10.77 -2.93 5.92
C VAL A 86 10.25 -2.91 4.48
N SER A 87 9.60 -4.01 4.04
CA SER A 87 9.20 -4.17 2.65
C SER A 87 8.11 -3.20 2.24
N LEU A 88 7.12 -2.95 3.10
CA LEU A 88 5.99 -2.11 2.78
C LEU A 88 6.38 -0.62 2.61
N PRO A 89 7.07 0.03 3.58
CA PRO A 89 7.53 1.40 3.37
C PRO A 89 8.48 1.57 2.19
N CYS A 90 9.35 0.60 1.95
CA CYS A 90 10.24 0.62 0.79
C CYS A 90 9.48 0.55 -0.54
N MET A 91 8.42 -0.24 -0.62
CA MET A 91 7.57 -0.37 -1.82
C MET A 91 6.95 0.97 -2.22
N PHE A 92 6.54 1.78 -1.26
CA PHE A 92 5.92 3.08 -1.48
C PHE A 92 6.91 4.24 -1.56
N SER A 93 8.18 4.01 -1.20
CA SER A 93 9.22 5.04 -1.21
C SER A 93 9.75 5.35 -2.61
N ALA A 94 10.07 6.61 -2.87
CA ALA A 94 10.78 7.04 -4.07
C ALA A 94 12.25 6.60 -4.09
N ALA A 95 12.84 6.21 -2.95
CA ALA A 95 14.25 5.84 -2.83
C ALA A 95 14.60 4.51 -3.50
N GLY A 96 13.62 3.61 -3.64
CA GLY A 96 13.86 2.25 -4.14
C GLY A 96 14.71 1.40 -3.19
N ARG A 97 14.92 0.13 -3.55
CA ARG A 97 15.52 -0.86 -2.66
C ARG A 97 16.94 -0.53 -2.17
N ARG A 98 17.78 0.07 -3.02
CA ARG A 98 19.19 0.32 -2.67
C ARG A 98 19.37 1.45 -1.68
N ASP A 99 18.55 2.46 -1.79
CA ASP A 99 18.72 3.74 -1.07
C ASP A 99 17.70 3.92 0.04
N PHE A 100 16.70 3.04 0.13
CA PHE A 100 15.71 3.08 1.20
C PHE A 100 16.34 2.81 2.56
N LYS A 101 16.06 3.70 3.51
CA LYS A 101 16.48 3.58 4.91
C LYS A 101 15.24 3.43 5.79
N PRO A 102 15.07 2.30 6.51
CA PRO A 102 13.95 2.14 7.43
C PRO A 102 13.85 3.34 8.41
N GLY A 103 12.64 3.85 8.60
CA GLY A 103 12.39 5.05 9.38
C GLY A 103 12.32 6.35 8.57
N SER A 104 12.82 6.36 7.32
CA SER A 104 12.74 7.56 6.46
C SER A 104 11.33 7.89 6.00
N GLU A 105 10.43 6.92 5.98
CA GLU A 105 9.03 7.06 5.59
C GLU A 105 8.23 8.03 6.47
N VAL A 106 8.73 8.32 7.68
CA VAL A 106 8.11 9.30 8.58
C VAL A 106 8.39 10.74 8.12
N TYR A 107 9.56 10.96 7.51
CA TYR A 107 10.08 12.28 7.17
C TYR A 107 10.02 12.61 5.67
N THR A 108 9.57 11.67 4.85
CA THR A 108 9.57 11.80 3.39
C THR A 108 8.19 11.44 2.85
N GLU A 109 7.70 12.19 1.86
CA GLU A 109 6.52 11.79 1.11
C GLU A 109 6.72 10.42 0.45
N ASN A 110 5.62 9.72 0.24
CA ASN A 110 5.59 8.45 -0.45
C ASN A 110 4.66 8.49 -1.68
N LEU A 111 4.48 7.38 -2.35
CA LEU A 111 3.64 7.27 -3.53
C LEU A 111 2.21 7.76 -3.29
N LEU A 112 1.62 7.49 -2.11
CA LEU A 112 0.24 7.89 -1.78
C LEU A 112 0.10 9.41 -1.68
N ASP A 113 1.11 10.09 -1.13
CA ASP A 113 1.14 11.55 -1.03
C ASP A 113 1.21 12.19 -2.43
N ILE A 114 2.01 11.60 -3.34
CA ILE A 114 2.10 12.05 -4.73
C ILE A 114 0.74 11.91 -5.42
N PHE A 115 0.06 10.77 -5.27
CA PHE A 115 -1.28 10.58 -5.82
C PHE A 115 -2.26 11.61 -5.27
N ALA A 116 -2.29 11.80 -3.95
CA ALA A 116 -3.17 12.78 -3.31
C ALA A 116 -2.91 14.20 -3.84
N ARG A 117 -1.65 14.61 -3.95
CA ARG A 117 -1.24 15.93 -4.45
C ARG A 117 -1.56 16.14 -5.94
N THR A 118 -1.59 15.07 -6.73
CA THR A 118 -1.96 15.13 -8.15
C THR A 118 -3.48 15.03 -8.39
N GLY A 119 -4.30 15.09 -7.34
CA GLY A 119 -5.74 15.17 -7.45
C GLY A 119 -6.50 13.84 -7.35
N TYR A 120 -5.83 12.76 -6.97
CA TYR A 120 -6.50 11.50 -6.65
C TYR A 120 -7.07 11.54 -5.24
N ARG A 121 -8.24 10.94 -5.05
CA ARG A 121 -8.72 10.51 -3.74
C ARG A 121 -8.02 9.22 -3.37
N VAL A 122 -7.28 9.21 -2.25
CA VAL A 122 -6.51 8.05 -1.83
C VAL A 122 -7.17 7.44 -0.59
N LEU A 123 -7.46 6.13 -0.66
CA LEU A 123 -8.03 5.37 0.43
C LEU A 123 -7.16 4.13 0.70
N TRP A 124 -6.74 3.98 1.94
CA TRP A 124 -6.08 2.77 2.44
C TRP A 124 -7.07 1.90 3.19
N ARG A 125 -7.25 0.66 2.76
CA ARG A 125 -8.06 -0.36 3.45
C ARG A 125 -7.17 -1.51 3.87
N GLU A 126 -7.27 -1.93 5.12
CA GLU A 126 -6.43 -3.01 5.64
C GLU A 126 -7.14 -3.91 6.65
N ASN A 127 -6.71 -5.17 6.69
CA ASN A 127 -6.97 -6.12 7.78
C ASN A 127 -5.66 -6.71 8.36
N ASN A 128 -4.54 -6.06 8.08
CA ASN A 128 -3.19 -6.39 8.55
C ASN A 128 -2.82 -5.54 9.80
N SER A 129 -1.58 -5.59 10.18
CA SER A 129 -1.00 -4.94 11.38
C SER A 129 -0.63 -3.45 11.20
N GLY A 130 -1.36 -2.72 10.37
CA GLY A 130 -1.14 -1.30 10.10
C GLY A 130 -0.28 -1.03 8.87
N CYS A 131 -0.35 0.19 8.36
CA CYS A 131 0.29 0.61 7.10
C CYS A 131 1.78 0.97 7.23
N LYS A 132 2.40 0.78 8.37
CA LYS A 132 3.82 1.09 8.62
C LYS A 132 4.19 2.51 8.17
N ASN A 133 3.43 3.49 8.61
CA ASN A 133 3.53 4.93 8.31
C ASN A 133 3.17 5.35 6.88
N ASN A 134 2.92 4.43 5.95
CA ASN A 134 2.62 4.82 4.56
C ASN A 134 1.30 5.59 4.42
N CYS A 135 0.30 5.28 5.24
CA CYS A 135 -1.04 5.87 5.14
C CYS A 135 -1.31 7.03 6.10
N ASN A 136 -0.29 7.55 6.80
CA ASN A 136 -0.47 8.56 7.84
C ASN A 136 -1.13 9.86 7.37
N ARG A 137 -1.11 10.13 6.06
CA ARG A 137 -1.61 11.37 5.44
C ARG A 137 -2.75 11.14 4.46
N VAL A 138 -3.33 9.93 4.45
CA VAL A 138 -4.46 9.57 3.60
C VAL A 138 -5.59 8.97 4.42
N GLU A 139 -6.78 8.89 3.84
CA GLU A 139 -7.93 8.26 4.49
C GLU A 139 -7.69 6.76 4.68
N THR A 140 -8.06 6.22 5.86
CA THR A 140 -7.83 4.83 6.22
C THR A 140 -9.07 4.14 6.77
N GLU A 141 -9.26 2.87 6.39
CA GLU A 141 -10.26 1.97 6.94
C GLU A 141 -9.55 0.70 7.42
N THR A 142 -9.62 0.43 8.72
CA THR A 142 -9.01 -0.77 9.32
C THR A 142 -10.09 -1.76 9.73
N PHE A 143 -9.97 -2.96 9.24
CA PHE A 143 -10.87 -4.08 9.56
C PHE A 143 -10.12 -5.07 10.46
N CYS A 144 -10.81 -5.58 11.50
CA CYS A 144 -10.33 -6.73 12.29
C CYS A 144 -8.92 -6.61 12.86
N ARG A 145 -8.76 -5.82 13.90
CA ARG A 145 -7.46 -5.60 14.58
C ARG A 145 -6.76 -6.85 15.15
N ASN A 146 -7.44 -7.98 15.21
CA ASN A 146 -6.97 -9.20 15.90
C ASN A 146 -6.73 -10.37 14.94
N TYR A 147 -6.42 -10.13 13.67
CA TYR A 147 -6.19 -11.16 12.64
C TYR A 147 -7.35 -12.17 12.48
N ALA A 148 -8.56 -11.77 12.88
CA ALA A 148 -9.72 -12.66 12.92
C ALA A 148 -10.51 -12.70 11.60
N CYS A 149 -10.18 -11.88 10.62
CA CYS A 149 -10.90 -11.78 9.35
C CYS A 149 -10.05 -12.21 8.18
N LYS A 150 -10.70 -12.87 7.22
CA LYS A 150 -10.12 -13.12 5.90
C LYS A 150 -10.07 -11.85 5.07
N ASP A 151 -9.24 -11.83 4.03
CA ASP A 151 -8.99 -10.67 3.17
C ASP A 151 -10.22 -10.19 2.41
N GLU A 152 -11.20 -11.05 2.19
CA GLU A 152 -12.49 -10.67 1.57
C GLU A 152 -13.23 -9.55 2.33
N ILE A 153 -12.91 -9.32 3.61
CA ILE A 153 -13.45 -8.18 4.38
C ILE A 153 -13.08 -6.84 3.75
N LEU A 154 -11.95 -6.76 3.07
CA LEU A 154 -11.50 -5.55 2.36
C LEU A 154 -12.44 -5.17 1.22
N LEU A 155 -13.26 -6.11 0.74
CA LEU A 155 -14.25 -5.88 -0.32
C LEU A 155 -15.63 -5.49 0.23
N LYS A 156 -15.79 -5.44 1.57
CA LYS A 156 -17.05 -4.99 2.18
C LYS A 156 -17.43 -3.60 1.69
N ASP A 157 -18.60 -3.48 1.11
CA ASP A 157 -19.15 -2.23 0.54
C ASP A 157 -18.20 -1.53 -0.47
N PHE A 158 -17.29 -2.29 -1.10
CA PHE A 158 -16.20 -1.75 -1.93
C PHE A 158 -16.72 -0.84 -3.07
N VAL A 159 -17.73 -1.29 -3.81
CA VAL A 159 -18.28 -0.54 -4.94
C VAL A 159 -18.92 0.77 -4.48
N ALA A 160 -19.72 0.73 -3.41
CA ALA A 160 -20.34 1.92 -2.84
C ALA A 160 -19.26 2.90 -2.36
N ARG A 161 -18.22 2.38 -1.71
CA ARG A 161 -17.11 3.18 -1.19
C ARG A 161 -16.27 3.80 -2.32
N ALA A 162 -15.97 3.05 -3.36
CA ALA A 162 -15.25 3.56 -4.53
C ALA A 162 -16.04 4.68 -5.23
N ASN A 163 -17.35 4.50 -5.41
CA ASN A 163 -18.23 5.52 -5.99
C ASN A 163 -18.29 6.80 -5.14
N ALA A 164 -18.25 6.66 -3.81
CA ALA A 164 -18.28 7.81 -2.89
C ALA A 164 -17.01 8.67 -2.94
N LEU A 165 -15.87 8.12 -3.41
CA LEU A 165 -14.64 8.88 -3.56
C LEU A 165 -14.74 9.98 -4.63
N ALA A 166 -15.59 9.81 -5.62
CA ALA A 166 -15.79 10.69 -6.77
C ALA A 166 -14.49 11.12 -7.50
N GLY A 167 -14.51 11.19 -8.81
CA GLY A 167 -13.32 11.55 -9.61
C GLY A 167 -12.24 10.46 -9.63
N ASN A 168 -10.97 10.85 -9.78
CA ASN A 168 -9.87 9.91 -9.80
C ASN A 168 -9.60 9.37 -8.40
N ALA A 169 -9.44 8.07 -8.26
CA ALA A 169 -9.21 7.42 -6.98
C ALA A 169 -8.12 6.34 -7.05
N LEU A 170 -7.35 6.25 -5.96
CA LEU A 170 -6.46 5.13 -5.66
C LEU A 170 -6.96 4.47 -4.38
N ILE A 171 -7.32 3.20 -4.46
CA ILE A 171 -7.66 2.38 -3.30
C ILE A 171 -6.57 1.34 -3.09
N VAL A 172 -5.94 1.35 -1.93
CA VAL A 172 -4.99 0.32 -1.53
C VAL A 172 -5.71 -0.70 -0.66
N LEU A 173 -5.57 -1.98 -1.01
CA LEU A 173 -6.07 -3.12 -0.24
C LEU A 173 -4.86 -3.86 0.36
N HIS A 174 -4.56 -3.59 1.62
CA HIS A 174 -3.45 -4.23 2.32
C HIS A 174 -3.94 -5.47 3.05
N GLN A 175 -3.65 -6.62 2.48
CA GLN A 175 -4.12 -7.93 2.92
C GLN A 175 -3.32 -8.44 4.12
N GLN A 176 -3.96 -9.29 4.92
CA GLN A 176 -3.30 -10.13 5.92
C GLN A 176 -2.59 -11.32 5.26
N GLY A 177 -3.11 -11.82 4.14
CA GLY A 177 -2.54 -12.93 3.39
C GLY A 177 -2.53 -14.24 4.16
N SER A 178 -1.39 -14.91 4.11
CA SER A 178 -1.17 -16.23 4.74
C SER A 178 -0.45 -16.14 6.10
N HIS A 179 -0.65 -15.08 6.83
CA HIS A 179 -0.01 -14.88 8.15
C HIS A 179 -0.44 -15.91 9.15
#